data_d23c9fa8d2438814a8711ebeb5ceddd4
#
_entry.id   d23c9fa8d2438814a8711ebeb5ceddd4
#
_cell.length_a   1.000
_cell.length_b   1.000
_cell.length_c   1.000
_cell.angle_alpha   90.00
_cell.angle_beta   90.00
_cell.angle_gamma   90.00
#
_symmetry.space_group_name_H-M   'P 1'
#
loop_
_entity.id
_entity.type
_entity.pdbx_description
1 polymer ?
#
loop_
_entity_poly.entity_id
_entity_poly.type
_entity_poly.pdbx_seq_one_letter_code
_entity_poly.pdbx_strand_id
1 'polypeptide(L)'
;PGPCAAITALSAAGLPSDRFCYEGFLPAKSKGRRDALKAIEAEPRTLIFYESTHRLLDSLEDIVAVLGESRYVVLARELTKTWETIHGAPVGELLAWVKEDENRRKGEMVLIVEGHKAQEEDLPADALRTLALLQAELPLKKAAALAAEIHGVKKNALYKYALEQQG
;
A
#
# COMPACT_ATOMS: atom_id res chain seq x y z
N PRO A 1 13.40 -22.81 15.89
CA PRO A 1 13.24 -21.91 14.75
C PRO A 1 13.90 -22.50 13.51
N GLY A 2 13.32 -22.24 12.37
CA GLY A 2 13.81 -22.75 11.10
C GLY A 2 13.58 -21.76 9.95
N PRO A 3 14.04 -22.07 8.74
CA PRO A 3 13.90 -21.19 7.57
C PRO A 3 12.44 -21.03 7.17
N CYS A 4 12.07 -19.78 6.86
CA CYS A 4 10.75 -19.43 6.38
C CYS A 4 10.88 -18.32 5.33
N ALA A 5 10.52 -18.60 4.08
CA ALA A 5 10.66 -17.66 2.97
C ALA A 5 9.88 -16.36 3.20
N ALA A 6 8.68 -16.44 3.77
CA ALA A 6 7.86 -15.26 4.05
C ALA A 6 8.57 -14.29 5.02
N ILE A 7 9.13 -14.80 6.11
CA ILE A 7 9.84 -13.99 7.11
C ILE A 7 11.18 -13.51 6.58
N THR A 8 11.89 -14.33 5.81
CA THR A 8 13.15 -13.95 5.17
C THR A 8 12.92 -12.78 4.20
N ALA A 9 11.89 -12.85 3.35
CA ALA A 9 11.52 -11.79 2.45
C ALA A 9 11.11 -10.51 3.21
N LEU A 10 10.29 -10.64 4.24
CA LEU A 10 9.84 -9.52 5.07
C LEU A 10 11.02 -8.80 5.74
N SER A 11 12.01 -9.54 6.24
CA SER A 11 13.20 -8.97 6.90
C SER A 11 14.04 -8.08 5.98
N ALA A 12 13.97 -8.30 4.67
CA ALA A 12 14.75 -7.58 3.67
C ALA A 12 13.91 -6.57 2.85
N ALA A 13 12.60 -6.54 3.04
CA ALA A 13 11.70 -5.74 2.21
C ALA A 13 11.74 -4.23 2.51
N GLY A 14 12.16 -3.83 3.71
CA GLY A 14 12.16 -2.42 4.12
C GLY A 14 10.75 -1.85 4.37
N LEU A 15 9.74 -2.70 4.48
CA LEU A 15 8.36 -2.33 4.81
C LEU A 15 8.07 -2.56 6.30
N PRO A 16 7.03 -1.92 6.87
CA PRO A 16 6.63 -2.15 8.24
C PRO A 16 6.42 -3.64 8.55
N SER A 17 7.04 -4.13 9.62
CA SER A 17 7.04 -5.55 9.98
C SER A 17 6.51 -5.84 11.38
N ASP A 18 6.09 -4.81 12.11
CA ASP A 18 5.45 -4.93 13.43
C ASP A 18 4.13 -5.69 13.36
N ARG A 19 3.40 -5.52 12.27
CA ARG A 19 2.17 -6.25 11.95
C ARG A 19 2.14 -6.58 10.47
N PHE A 20 1.87 -7.83 10.15
CA PHE A 20 1.78 -8.30 8.76
C PHE A 20 0.74 -9.41 8.62
N CYS A 21 0.27 -9.62 7.40
CA CYS A 21 -0.63 -10.71 7.05
C CYS A 21 0.06 -11.63 6.04
N TYR A 22 0.10 -12.91 6.34
CA TYR A 22 0.47 -13.93 5.36
C TYR A 22 -0.80 -14.39 4.64
N GLU A 23 -0.86 -14.12 3.33
CA GLU A 23 -2.03 -14.38 2.48
C GLU A 23 -1.86 -15.64 1.61
N GLY A 24 -0.66 -16.25 1.60
CA GLY A 24 -0.37 -17.40 0.76
C GLY A 24 -0.34 -17.08 -0.73
N PHE A 25 -0.86 -17.96 -1.57
CA PHE A 25 -0.97 -17.75 -3.01
C PHE A 25 -2.27 -17.05 -3.38
N LEU A 26 -2.20 -16.11 -4.30
CA LEU A 26 -3.38 -15.55 -4.94
C LEU A 26 -4.06 -16.61 -5.83
N PRO A 27 -5.39 -16.54 -6.03
CA PRO A 27 -6.10 -17.42 -6.94
C PRO A 27 -5.51 -17.40 -8.35
N ALA A 28 -5.52 -18.55 -9.03
CA ALA A 28 -4.93 -18.70 -10.37
C ALA A 28 -5.68 -17.93 -11.47
N LYS A 29 -7.01 -17.83 -11.34
CA LYS A 29 -7.86 -17.10 -12.30
C LYS A 29 -7.93 -15.62 -11.95
N SER A 30 -7.82 -14.74 -12.95
CA SER A 30 -7.82 -13.28 -12.77
C SER A 30 -9.03 -12.78 -11.99
N LYS A 31 -10.23 -13.26 -12.26
CA LYS A 31 -11.42 -12.85 -11.51
C LYS A 31 -11.28 -13.14 -10.01
N GLY A 32 -10.93 -14.36 -9.65
CA GLY A 32 -10.74 -14.75 -8.24
C GLY A 32 -9.59 -13.97 -7.59
N ARG A 33 -8.51 -13.74 -8.33
CA ARG A 33 -7.36 -12.97 -7.87
C ARG A 33 -7.72 -11.51 -7.58
N ARG A 34 -8.47 -10.86 -8.48
CA ARG A 34 -8.98 -9.49 -8.28
C ARG A 34 -9.96 -9.41 -7.11
N ASP A 35 -10.85 -10.39 -6.97
CA ASP A 35 -11.79 -10.45 -5.84
C ASP A 35 -11.02 -10.58 -4.51
N ALA A 36 -10.00 -11.44 -4.45
CA ALA A 36 -9.14 -11.59 -3.27
C ALA A 36 -8.37 -10.31 -2.95
N LEU A 37 -7.79 -9.64 -3.95
CA LEU A 37 -7.10 -8.36 -3.78
C LEU A 37 -8.05 -7.26 -3.31
N LYS A 38 -9.27 -7.23 -3.83
CA LYS A 38 -10.28 -6.25 -3.44
C LYS A 38 -10.70 -6.40 -1.98
N ALA A 39 -10.79 -7.65 -1.49
CA ALA A 39 -11.10 -7.94 -0.09
C ALA A 39 -10.06 -7.39 0.90
N ILE A 40 -8.82 -7.20 0.46
CA ILE A 40 -7.70 -6.72 1.28
C ILE A 40 -7.18 -5.34 0.86
N GLU A 41 -7.86 -4.64 -0.05
CA GLU A 41 -7.36 -3.35 -0.56
C GLU A 41 -7.18 -2.29 0.52
N ALA A 42 -7.99 -2.32 1.57
CA ALA A 42 -7.93 -1.39 2.70
C ALA A 42 -7.11 -1.92 3.89
N GLU A 43 -6.47 -3.08 3.77
CA GLU A 43 -5.66 -3.67 4.85
C GLU A 43 -4.44 -2.79 5.14
N PRO A 44 -4.29 -2.23 6.36
CA PRO A 44 -3.18 -1.33 6.69
C PRO A 44 -1.87 -2.06 6.98
N ARG A 45 -1.91 -3.37 7.26
CA ARG A 45 -0.72 -4.17 7.56
C ARG A 45 0.01 -4.57 6.28
N THR A 46 1.30 -4.80 6.39
CA THR A 46 2.09 -5.38 5.30
C THR A 46 1.56 -6.76 4.91
N LEU A 47 1.42 -7.01 3.62
CA LEU A 47 0.86 -8.25 3.07
C LEU A 47 1.97 -9.09 2.45
N ILE A 48 1.94 -10.39 2.67
CA ILE A 48 2.92 -11.33 2.13
C ILE A 48 2.20 -12.38 1.28
N PHE A 49 2.61 -12.47 0.01
CA PHE A 49 2.11 -13.47 -0.93
C PHE A 49 3.24 -14.36 -1.42
N TYR A 50 2.99 -15.64 -1.54
CA TYR A 50 3.80 -16.50 -2.38
C TYR A 50 3.34 -16.38 -3.83
N GLU A 51 4.29 -16.45 -4.75
CA GLU A 51 3.98 -16.33 -6.16
C GLU A 51 4.81 -17.33 -6.98
N SER A 52 4.39 -17.58 -8.20
CA SER A 52 5.05 -18.50 -9.12
C SER A 52 5.49 -17.81 -10.40
N THR A 53 6.51 -18.37 -11.04
CA THR A 53 7.05 -17.88 -12.31
C THR A 53 5.96 -17.63 -13.37
N HIS A 54 5.02 -18.58 -13.51
CA HIS A 54 4.01 -18.51 -14.56
C HIS A 54 2.89 -17.49 -14.31
N ARG A 55 2.73 -17.04 -13.07
CA ARG A 55 1.65 -16.13 -12.68
C ARG A 55 2.10 -14.75 -12.26
N LEU A 56 3.41 -14.52 -12.14
CA LEU A 56 3.95 -13.26 -11.64
C LEU A 56 3.43 -12.05 -12.40
N LEU A 57 3.51 -12.06 -13.73
CA LEU A 57 3.05 -10.92 -14.55
C LEU A 57 1.57 -10.66 -14.37
N ASP A 58 0.74 -11.71 -14.47
CA ASP A 58 -0.70 -11.60 -14.32
C ASP A 58 -1.07 -11.07 -12.92
N SER A 59 -0.36 -11.56 -11.89
CA SER A 59 -0.57 -11.10 -10.51
C SER A 59 -0.19 -9.64 -10.33
N LEU A 60 0.93 -9.19 -10.87
CA LEU A 60 1.34 -7.79 -10.81
C LEU A 60 0.37 -6.88 -11.58
N GLU A 61 -0.13 -7.30 -12.74
CA GLU A 61 -1.14 -6.57 -13.51
C GLU A 61 -2.46 -6.43 -12.73
N ASP A 62 -2.89 -7.50 -12.05
CA ASP A 62 -4.09 -7.45 -11.21
C ASP A 62 -3.89 -6.61 -9.94
N ILE A 63 -2.69 -6.62 -9.36
CA ILE A 63 -2.34 -5.72 -8.24
C ILE A 63 -2.40 -4.25 -8.68
N VAL A 64 -1.85 -3.91 -9.85
CA VAL A 64 -1.98 -2.57 -10.44
C VAL A 64 -3.45 -2.18 -10.60
N ALA A 65 -4.26 -3.08 -11.17
CA ALA A 65 -5.67 -2.80 -11.46
C ALA A 65 -6.53 -2.59 -10.21
N VAL A 66 -6.24 -3.31 -9.12
CA VAL A 66 -7.07 -3.30 -7.89
C VAL A 66 -6.50 -2.38 -6.82
N LEU A 67 -5.19 -2.43 -6.57
CA LEU A 67 -4.55 -1.65 -5.49
C LEU A 67 -3.98 -0.31 -5.98
N GLY A 68 -3.93 -0.09 -7.29
CA GLY A 68 -3.34 1.11 -7.90
C GLY A 68 -1.84 0.96 -8.18
N GLU A 69 -1.38 1.68 -9.21
CA GLU A 69 0.01 1.61 -9.70
C GLU A 69 1.05 2.14 -8.71
N SER A 70 0.63 3.01 -7.78
CA SER A 70 1.52 3.62 -6.78
C SER A 70 1.75 2.76 -5.53
N ARG A 71 1.01 1.65 -5.36
CA ARG A 71 1.20 0.76 -4.23
C ARG A 71 2.60 0.15 -4.26
N TYR A 72 3.35 0.32 -3.18
CA TYR A 72 4.72 -0.21 -3.10
C TYR A 72 4.72 -1.72 -2.93
N VAL A 73 5.49 -2.41 -3.77
CA VAL A 73 5.62 -3.88 -3.76
C VAL A 73 7.09 -4.25 -3.88
N VAL A 74 7.50 -5.21 -3.08
CA VAL A 74 8.84 -5.79 -3.13
C VAL A 74 8.75 -7.22 -3.68
N LEU A 75 9.49 -7.49 -4.73
CA LEU A 75 9.73 -8.83 -5.24
C LEU A 75 11.01 -9.37 -4.62
N ALA A 76 10.90 -10.42 -3.83
CA ALA A 76 12.03 -11.18 -3.30
C ALA A 76 12.12 -12.52 -4.04
N ARG A 77 13.17 -12.69 -4.82
CA ARG A 77 13.34 -13.82 -5.71
C ARG A 77 14.62 -14.58 -5.39
N GLU A 78 14.55 -15.92 -5.43
CA GLU A 78 15.68 -16.81 -5.22
C GLU A 78 16.42 -16.53 -3.91
N LEU A 79 15.68 -16.28 -2.84
CA LEU A 79 16.21 -15.96 -1.51
C LEU A 79 17.21 -16.99 -1.04
N THR A 80 18.33 -16.53 -0.50
CA THR A 80 19.45 -17.32 0.00
C THR A 80 20.20 -18.15 -1.06
N LYS A 81 19.89 -17.97 -2.34
CA LYS A 81 20.56 -18.63 -3.46
C LYS A 81 21.53 -17.68 -4.18
N THR A 82 22.32 -18.21 -5.11
CA THR A 82 23.33 -17.45 -5.87
C THR A 82 22.75 -16.24 -6.61
N TRP A 83 21.54 -16.37 -7.13
CA TRP A 83 20.90 -15.32 -7.94
C TRP A 83 19.78 -14.61 -7.16
N GLU A 84 19.96 -14.47 -5.84
CA GLU A 84 19.04 -13.70 -5.01
C GLU A 84 18.85 -12.30 -5.57
N THR A 85 17.60 -11.89 -5.67
CA THR A 85 17.23 -10.54 -6.08
C THR A 85 16.11 -10.04 -5.18
N ILE A 86 16.29 -8.86 -4.59
CA ILE A 86 15.27 -8.19 -3.79
C ILE A 86 15.12 -6.80 -4.40
N HIS A 87 13.96 -6.55 -5.00
CA HIS A 87 13.68 -5.28 -5.69
C HIS A 87 12.31 -4.75 -5.30
N GLY A 88 12.28 -3.53 -4.81
CA GLY A 88 11.06 -2.83 -4.41
C GLY A 88 10.84 -1.56 -5.21
N ALA A 89 9.60 -1.33 -5.62
CA ALA A 89 9.14 -0.13 -6.32
C ALA A 89 7.62 0.00 -6.22
N PRO A 90 7.03 1.16 -6.57
CA PRO A 90 5.63 1.24 -6.93
C PRO A 90 5.28 0.15 -7.93
N VAL A 91 4.15 -0.53 -7.76
CA VAL A 91 3.86 -1.77 -8.52
C VAL A 91 3.80 -1.55 -10.04
N GLY A 92 3.41 -0.35 -10.49
CA GLY A 92 3.48 -0.02 -11.92
C GLY A 92 4.91 -0.06 -12.46
N GLU A 93 5.87 0.48 -11.72
CA GLU A 93 7.31 0.45 -12.06
C GLU A 93 7.89 -0.95 -11.92
N LEU A 94 7.51 -1.68 -10.87
CA LEU A 94 7.93 -3.08 -10.66
C LEU A 94 7.48 -3.97 -11.83
N LEU A 95 6.24 -3.81 -12.29
CA LEU A 95 5.71 -4.53 -13.44
C LEU A 95 6.53 -4.25 -14.71
N ALA A 96 6.84 -2.98 -14.98
CA ALA A 96 7.69 -2.59 -16.12
C ALA A 96 9.07 -3.23 -16.00
N TRP A 97 9.71 -3.14 -14.85
CA TRP A 97 11.02 -3.72 -14.58
C TRP A 97 11.05 -5.25 -14.75
N VAL A 98 10.01 -5.95 -14.32
CA VAL A 98 9.88 -7.41 -14.52
C VAL A 98 9.70 -7.77 -15.99
N LYS A 99 9.00 -6.92 -16.77
CA LYS A 99 8.79 -7.13 -18.21
C LYS A 99 10.07 -6.99 -19.04
N GLU A 100 11.01 -6.19 -18.61
CA GLU A 100 12.27 -5.93 -19.34
C GLU A 100 13.18 -7.16 -19.45
N ASP A 101 13.16 -8.06 -18.46
CA ASP A 101 14.07 -9.23 -18.44
C ASP A 101 13.31 -10.48 -17.93
N GLU A 102 13.26 -11.51 -18.78
CA GLU A 102 12.62 -12.79 -18.44
C GLU A 102 13.28 -13.50 -17.26
N ASN A 103 14.56 -13.27 -16.98
CA ASN A 103 15.23 -13.87 -15.83
C ASN A 103 14.66 -13.37 -14.49
N ARG A 104 14.09 -12.17 -14.47
CA ARG A 104 13.43 -11.59 -13.31
C ARG A 104 12.12 -12.29 -12.93
N ARG A 105 11.61 -13.17 -13.81
CA ARG A 105 10.38 -13.95 -13.64
C ARG A 105 10.64 -15.40 -13.23
N LYS A 106 11.90 -15.81 -13.13
CA LYS A 106 12.27 -17.22 -12.86
C LYS A 106 12.57 -17.43 -11.39
N GLY A 107 12.38 -18.66 -10.94
CA GLY A 107 12.71 -19.11 -9.60
C GLY A 107 11.59 -18.97 -8.59
N GLU A 108 11.91 -19.26 -7.34
CA GLU A 108 11.00 -19.09 -6.21
C GLU A 108 10.90 -17.63 -5.81
N MET A 109 9.71 -17.16 -5.51
CA MET A 109 9.50 -15.75 -5.24
C MET A 109 8.44 -15.48 -4.19
N VAL A 110 8.63 -14.36 -3.49
CA VAL A 110 7.71 -13.82 -2.50
C VAL A 110 7.42 -12.37 -2.88
N LEU A 111 6.15 -11.96 -2.84
CA LEU A 111 5.73 -10.58 -2.96
C LEU A 111 5.41 -10.03 -1.58
N ILE A 112 6.00 -8.90 -1.24
CA ILE A 112 5.67 -8.14 -0.04
C ILE A 112 4.99 -6.86 -0.49
N VAL A 113 3.73 -6.69 -0.12
CA VAL A 113 2.91 -5.55 -0.53
C VAL A 113 2.74 -4.60 0.64
N GLU A 114 3.02 -3.33 0.43
CA GLU A 114 2.78 -2.29 1.42
C GLU A 114 1.29 -2.25 1.78
N GLY A 115 1.00 -2.13 3.08
CA GLY A 115 -0.36 -1.95 3.57
C GLY A 115 -0.99 -0.66 3.05
N HIS A 116 -2.31 -0.62 3.05
CA HIS A 116 -3.05 0.58 2.68
C HIS A 116 -2.66 1.72 3.62
N LYS A 117 -2.15 2.80 3.04
CA LYS A 117 -2.05 4.08 3.75
C LYS A 117 -3.37 4.78 3.52
N ALA A 118 -4.15 5.02 4.59
CA ALA A 118 -5.27 5.91 4.48
C ALA A 118 -4.74 7.20 3.82
N GLN A 119 -5.21 7.48 2.60
CA GLN A 119 -5.00 8.79 2.00
C GLN A 119 -5.49 9.79 3.02
N GLU A 120 -4.77 10.89 3.20
CA GLU A 120 -5.32 12.05 3.86
C GLU A 120 -6.68 12.26 3.19
N GLU A 121 -7.75 11.98 3.94
CA GLU A 121 -9.11 12.05 3.39
C GLU A 121 -9.20 13.39 2.68
N ASP A 122 -9.52 13.39 1.38
CA ASP A 122 -9.87 14.62 0.69
C ASP A 122 -10.95 15.26 1.53
N LEU A 123 -10.56 16.32 2.27
CA LEU A 123 -11.46 16.95 3.22
C LEU A 123 -12.65 17.49 2.43
N PRO A 124 -13.89 17.14 2.80
CA PRO A 124 -15.06 17.60 2.09
C PRO A 124 -15.03 19.12 1.93
N ALA A 125 -15.36 19.64 0.74
CA ALA A 125 -15.35 21.07 0.47
C ALA A 125 -16.17 21.87 1.50
N ASP A 126 -17.28 21.31 1.97
CA ASP A 126 -18.10 21.90 3.01
C ASP A 126 -17.40 21.97 4.37
N ALA A 127 -16.57 20.96 4.71
CA ALA A 127 -15.77 20.99 5.94
C ALA A 127 -14.68 22.06 5.87
N LEU A 128 -14.05 22.24 4.72
CA LEU A 128 -13.06 23.30 4.48
C LEU A 128 -13.70 24.70 4.52
N ARG A 129 -14.88 24.84 3.95
CA ARG A 129 -15.64 26.10 4.02
C ARG A 129 -16.03 26.44 5.46
N THR A 130 -16.55 25.48 6.20
CA THR A 130 -16.87 25.65 7.62
C THR A 130 -15.65 26.03 8.44
N LEU A 131 -14.51 25.37 8.21
CA LEU A 131 -13.24 25.69 8.84
C LEU A 131 -12.84 27.15 8.58
N ALA A 132 -12.90 27.60 7.33
CA ALA A 132 -12.56 28.99 6.97
C ALA A 132 -13.46 30.01 7.67
N LEU A 133 -14.76 29.76 7.72
CA LEU A 133 -15.70 30.63 8.43
C LEU A 133 -15.42 30.69 9.93
N LEU A 134 -15.15 29.56 10.54
CA LEU A 134 -14.86 29.49 11.98
C LEU A 134 -13.50 30.11 12.33
N GLN A 135 -12.51 30.04 11.45
CA GLN A 135 -11.20 30.67 11.64
C GLN A 135 -11.25 32.20 11.69
N ALA A 136 -12.25 32.81 11.05
CA ALA A 136 -12.45 34.27 11.14
C ALA A 136 -12.79 34.73 12.56
N GLU A 137 -13.38 33.87 13.38
CA GLU A 137 -13.88 34.23 14.71
C GLU A 137 -13.18 33.47 15.85
N LEU A 138 -12.54 32.35 15.57
CA LEU A 138 -12.00 31.44 16.58
C LEU A 138 -10.51 31.11 16.30
N PRO A 139 -9.73 30.82 17.37
CA PRO A 139 -8.39 30.27 17.21
C PRO A 139 -8.44 28.95 16.40
N LEU A 140 -7.45 28.74 15.53
CA LEU A 140 -7.34 27.60 14.61
C LEU A 140 -7.66 26.26 15.26
N LYS A 141 -7.12 26.01 16.46
CA LYS A 141 -7.36 24.73 17.19
C LYS A 141 -8.83 24.49 17.55
N LYS A 142 -9.58 25.58 17.88
CA LYS A 142 -11.01 25.51 18.16
C LYS A 142 -11.83 25.39 16.88
N ALA A 143 -11.49 26.17 15.87
CA ALA A 143 -12.14 26.12 14.56
C ALA A 143 -12.04 24.73 13.94
N ALA A 144 -10.86 24.12 13.94
CA ALA A 144 -10.64 22.76 13.45
C ALA A 144 -11.42 21.70 14.26
N ALA A 145 -11.52 21.85 15.57
CA ALA A 145 -12.29 20.94 16.42
C ALA A 145 -13.79 20.99 16.11
N LEU A 146 -14.36 22.18 15.99
CA LEU A 146 -15.77 22.37 15.69
C LEU A 146 -16.14 21.93 14.29
N ALA A 147 -15.35 22.30 13.29
CA ALA A 147 -15.56 21.85 11.91
C ALA A 147 -15.47 20.33 11.79
N ALA A 148 -14.54 19.69 12.49
CA ALA A 148 -14.40 18.24 12.54
C ALA A 148 -15.65 17.56 13.13
N GLU A 149 -16.18 18.09 14.20
CA GLU A 149 -17.39 17.58 14.87
C GLU A 149 -18.64 17.76 13.99
N ILE A 150 -18.80 18.93 13.37
CA ILE A 150 -19.94 19.23 12.47
C ILE A 150 -19.98 18.30 11.27
N HIS A 151 -18.82 18.01 10.66
CA HIS A 151 -18.72 17.26 9.39
C HIS A 151 -18.31 15.79 9.57
N GLY A 152 -18.05 15.32 10.80
CA GLY A 152 -17.64 13.94 11.05
C GLY A 152 -16.25 13.59 10.49
N VAL A 153 -15.37 14.58 10.33
CA VAL A 153 -14.01 14.40 9.80
C VAL A 153 -12.95 14.46 10.92
N LYS A 154 -11.73 14.02 10.62
CA LYS A 154 -10.66 14.04 11.63
C LYS A 154 -10.16 15.46 11.88
N LYS A 155 -10.19 15.90 13.13
CA LYS A 155 -9.68 17.21 13.57
C LYS A 155 -8.25 17.48 13.10
N ASN A 156 -7.36 16.47 13.20
CA ASN A 156 -5.96 16.63 12.85
C ASN A 156 -5.76 16.86 11.33
N ALA A 157 -6.63 16.29 10.49
CA ALA A 157 -6.60 16.51 9.05
C ALA A 157 -6.96 17.97 8.71
N LEU A 158 -8.02 18.52 9.30
CA LEU A 158 -8.42 19.92 9.16
C LEU A 158 -7.36 20.88 9.71
N TYR A 159 -6.78 20.55 10.85
CA TYR A 159 -5.74 21.37 11.47
C TYR A 159 -4.48 21.45 10.60
N LYS A 160 -4.02 20.31 10.07
CA LYS A 160 -2.88 20.23 9.16
C LYS A 160 -3.13 21.02 7.88
N TYR A 161 -4.29 20.82 7.25
CA TYR A 161 -4.69 21.58 6.07
C TYR A 161 -4.62 23.09 6.31
N ALA A 162 -5.17 23.56 7.42
CA ALA A 162 -5.16 24.99 7.73
C ALA A 162 -3.76 25.57 7.95
N LEU A 163 -2.84 24.79 8.54
CA LEU A 163 -1.43 25.21 8.69
C LEU A 163 -0.73 25.35 7.33
N GLU A 164 -0.99 24.44 6.41
CA GLU A 164 -0.41 24.44 5.05
C GLU A 164 -0.90 25.63 4.22
N GLN A 165 -2.11 26.15 4.48
CA GLN A 165 -2.63 27.35 3.81
C GLN A 165 -2.09 28.67 4.39
N GLN A 166 -1.44 28.65 5.54
CA GLN A 166 -0.87 29.86 6.21
C GLN A 166 0.63 30.07 5.93
N GLY A 167 1.28 29.13 5.27
CA GLY A 167 2.70 29.19 4.87
C GLY A 167 2.84 29.53 3.42
#